data_255c41611492f9ee29374957721d52df
#
_entry.id   255c41611492f9ee29374957721d52df
#
_cell.length_a   1.000
_cell.length_b   1.000
_cell.length_c   1.000
_cell.angle_alpha   90.00
_cell.angle_beta   90.00
_cell.angle_gamma   90.00
#
_symmetry.space_group_name_H-M   'P 1'
#
loop_
_entity.id
_entity.type
_entity.pdbx_description
1 polymer ?
#
loop_
_entity_poly.entity_id
_entity_poly.type
_entity_poly.pdbx_seq_one_letter_code
_entity_poly.pdbx_strand_id
1 'polypeptide(L)'
;MTRKTLSDRIAEHGGNPAKMLQNAQTGAYVFPIPAQYTNWMEEARAWRHGAVLLNQSYHMTDLYVRGPQVKALLERVGVNSFATWGRNKAKQLVCCNPDGHVIGDVIVFGLEEDEALLIGRPPVCNWVAYQAEISGLDVTTEFDIRSLENPDKPRKLYRYEVQGPRALEILSEVNEGGPLTTKFFNMGEITIAGHKARTLSHGMGGAQGLEIWGPYAEGKA
;
A
#
# COMPACT_ATOMS: atom_id res chain seq x y z
N MET A 1 -21.55 17.03 -19.11
CA MET A 1 -21.47 15.66 -19.67
C MET A 1 -22.36 14.76 -18.83
N THR A 2 -23.35 14.11 -19.45
CA THR A 2 -24.21 13.16 -18.74
C THR A 2 -23.40 11.91 -18.39
N ARG A 3 -23.39 11.55 -17.12
CA ARG A 3 -22.63 10.38 -16.62
C ARG A 3 -23.30 9.10 -17.18
N LYS A 4 -22.56 8.31 -17.95
CA LYS A 4 -23.05 7.02 -18.46
C LYS A 4 -23.33 6.05 -17.31
N THR A 5 -24.45 5.36 -17.37
CA THR A 5 -24.79 4.27 -16.44
C THR A 5 -24.04 2.99 -16.79
N LEU A 6 -24.08 2.00 -15.91
CA LEU A 6 -23.54 0.67 -16.20
C LEU A 6 -24.29 0.01 -17.37
N SER A 7 -25.60 0.20 -17.45
CA SER A 7 -26.43 -0.30 -18.55
C SER A 7 -26.02 0.28 -19.90
N ASP A 8 -25.72 1.59 -19.95
CA ASP A 8 -25.22 2.24 -21.17
C ASP A 8 -23.88 1.62 -21.60
N ARG A 9 -23.00 1.35 -20.64
CA ARG A 9 -21.70 0.71 -20.92
C ARG A 9 -21.85 -0.70 -21.44
N ILE A 10 -22.73 -1.50 -20.88
CA ILE A 10 -23.00 -2.86 -21.35
C ILE A 10 -23.60 -2.82 -22.77
N ALA A 11 -24.54 -1.90 -23.03
CA ALA A 11 -25.14 -1.73 -24.36
C ALA A 11 -24.10 -1.36 -25.43
N GLU A 12 -23.13 -0.50 -25.13
CA GLU A 12 -22.00 -0.13 -26.02
C GLU A 12 -21.15 -1.35 -26.46
N HIS A 13 -21.19 -2.43 -25.69
CA HIS A 13 -20.48 -3.69 -25.98
C HIS A 13 -21.44 -4.81 -26.46
N GLY A 14 -22.55 -4.41 -27.10
CA GLY A 14 -23.51 -5.35 -27.64
C GLY A 14 -24.31 -6.16 -26.61
N GLY A 15 -24.53 -5.58 -25.44
CA GLY A 15 -25.24 -6.23 -24.35
C GLY A 15 -24.45 -7.31 -23.60
N ASN A 16 -23.15 -7.43 -23.86
CA ASN A 16 -22.30 -8.48 -23.28
C ASN A 16 -21.36 -7.91 -22.20
N PRO A 17 -21.65 -8.14 -20.89
CA PRO A 17 -20.83 -7.64 -19.82
C PRO A 17 -19.39 -8.22 -19.79
N ALA A 18 -19.21 -9.48 -20.19
CA ALA A 18 -17.87 -10.07 -20.27
C ALA A 18 -17.03 -9.38 -21.35
N LYS A 19 -17.61 -9.09 -22.51
CA LYS A 19 -16.95 -8.35 -23.59
C LYS A 19 -16.63 -6.91 -23.17
N MET A 20 -17.53 -6.27 -22.42
CA MET A 20 -17.27 -4.96 -21.83
C MET A 20 -16.06 -5.00 -20.90
N LEU A 21 -15.97 -5.98 -19.99
CA LEU A 21 -14.85 -6.13 -19.06
C LEU A 21 -13.53 -6.45 -19.76
N GLN A 22 -13.55 -7.34 -20.77
CA GLN A 22 -12.37 -7.70 -21.56
C GLN A 22 -11.80 -6.53 -22.37
N ASN A 23 -12.67 -5.63 -22.83
CA ASN A 23 -12.29 -4.45 -23.61
C ASN A 23 -12.32 -3.15 -22.77
N ALA A 24 -12.51 -3.26 -21.47
CA ALA A 24 -12.53 -2.10 -20.60
C ALA A 24 -11.14 -1.46 -20.58
N GLN A 25 -10.97 -0.45 -21.41
CA GLN A 25 -9.89 0.53 -21.25
C GLN A 25 -10.23 1.39 -20.02
N THR A 26 -10.25 0.75 -18.87
CA THR A 26 -10.66 1.42 -17.63
C THR A 26 -9.66 2.42 -17.14
N GLY A 27 -8.61 2.72 -17.91
CA GLY A 27 -7.58 3.65 -17.48
C GLY A 27 -7.00 3.32 -16.09
N ALA A 28 -7.28 2.11 -15.60
CA ALA A 28 -6.88 1.67 -14.28
C ALA A 28 -5.37 1.61 -14.15
N TYR A 29 -4.68 1.53 -15.27
CA TYR A 29 -3.23 1.43 -15.30
C TYR A 29 -2.61 2.66 -15.97
N VAL A 30 -2.50 3.73 -15.22
CA VAL A 30 -1.86 5.00 -15.60
C VAL A 30 -0.57 5.25 -14.82
N PHE A 31 0.02 4.17 -14.29
CA PHE A 31 1.26 4.26 -13.53
C PHE A 31 2.47 4.24 -14.47
N PRO A 32 3.61 4.86 -14.09
CA PRO A 32 4.79 4.98 -14.93
C PRO A 32 5.63 3.68 -14.98
N ILE A 33 4.98 2.54 -14.91
CA ILE A 33 5.57 1.19 -15.01
C ILE A 33 4.67 0.31 -15.88
N PRO A 34 5.17 -0.72 -16.55
CA PRO A 34 4.33 -1.68 -17.28
C PRO A 34 3.31 -2.36 -16.40
N ALA A 35 2.13 -2.66 -16.95
CA ALA A 35 1.10 -3.42 -16.25
C ALA A 35 1.53 -4.87 -15.99
N GLN A 36 2.39 -5.39 -16.86
CA GLN A 36 3.02 -6.71 -16.76
C GLN A 36 4.36 -6.67 -17.48
N TYR A 37 5.31 -7.47 -17.05
CA TYR A 37 6.66 -7.54 -17.62
C TYR A 37 6.83 -8.71 -18.59
N THR A 38 6.11 -9.81 -18.37
CA THR A 38 6.07 -10.95 -19.27
C THR A 38 4.64 -11.13 -19.81
N ASN A 39 3.89 -12.05 -19.26
CA ASN A 39 2.46 -12.21 -19.48
C ASN A 39 1.80 -12.74 -18.20
N TRP A 40 0.50 -12.55 -18.08
CA TRP A 40 -0.22 -12.89 -16.86
C TRP A 40 -0.12 -14.38 -16.46
N MET A 41 0.06 -15.29 -17.42
CA MET A 41 0.19 -16.73 -17.13
C MET A 41 1.54 -17.05 -16.50
N GLU A 42 2.62 -16.46 -17.03
CA GLU A 42 3.98 -16.65 -16.49
C GLU A 42 4.13 -15.98 -15.14
N GLU A 43 3.59 -14.79 -14.98
CA GLU A 43 3.60 -14.09 -13.69
C GLU A 43 2.78 -14.83 -12.63
N ALA A 44 1.61 -15.40 -12.99
CA ALA A 44 0.82 -16.23 -12.09
C ALA A 44 1.53 -17.55 -11.71
N ARG A 45 2.27 -18.16 -12.66
CA ARG A 45 3.11 -19.35 -12.37
C ARG A 45 4.29 -19.00 -11.45
N ALA A 46 4.97 -17.87 -11.71
CA ALA A 46 6.05 -17.40 -10.86
C ALA A 46 5.55 -17.17 -9.42
N TRP A 47 4.40 -16.54 -9.25
CA TRP A 47 3.79 -16.36 -7.93
C TRP A 47 3.51 -17.70 -7.23
N ARG A 48 2.98 -18.68 -7.96
CA ARG A 48 2.58 -19.97 -7.40
C ARG A 48 3.74 -20.91 -7.08
N HIS A 49 4.82 -20.88 -7.86
CA HIS A 49 5.90 -21.87 -7.81
C HIS A 49 7.28 -21.30 -7.52
N GLY A 50 7.44 -20.00 -7.63
CA GLY A 50 8.69 -19.26 -7.43
C GLY A 50 8.52 -18.07 -6.55
N ALA A 51 8.81 -16.90 -7.10
CA ALA A 51 8.52 -15.60 -6.49
C ALA A 51 8.24 -14.56 -7.57
N VAL A 52 7.50 -13.52 -7.20
CA VAL A 52 7.27 -12.33 -8.01
C VAL A 52 7.74 -11.09 -7.27
N LEU A 53 8.23 -10.12 -7.99
CA LEU A 53 8.51 -8.78 -7.51
C LEU A 53 7.42 -7.83 -8.01
N LEU A 54 6.67 -7.24 -7.09
CA LEU A 54 5.61 -6.29 -7.38
C LEU A 54 6.10 -4.87 -7.07
N ASN A 55 6.08 -3.99 -8.06
CA ASN A 55 6.38 -2.59 -7.84
C ASN A 55 5.12 -1.84 -7.38
N GLN A 56 5.05 -1.53 -6.11
CA GLN A 56 3.93 -0.86 -5.46
C GLN A 56 4.17 0.63 -5.18
N SER A 57 5.23 1.21 -5.73
CA SER A 57 5.66 2.58 -5.42
C SER A 57 4.65 3.66 -5.82
N TYR A 58 3.71 3.39 -6.75
CA TYR A 58 2.99 4.45 -7.45
C TYR A 58 1.49 4.53 -7.18
N HIS A 59 0.85 3.44 -6.79
CA HIS A 59 -0.61 3.31 -6.84
C HIS A 59 -1.35 3.69 -5.54
N MET A 60 -0.63 3.76 -4.42
CA MET A 60 -1.19 4.16 -3.12
C MET A 60 -0.76 5.58 -2.77
N THR A 61 -1.62 6.27 -2.04
CA THR A 61 -1.28 7.51 -1.34
C THR A 61 -0.70 7.15 0.01
N ASP A 62 0.37 7.82 0.37
CA ASP A 62 0.99 7.74 1.68
C ASP A 62 0.62 8.98 2.48
N LEU A 63 0.12 8.79 3.70
CA LEU A 63 -0.16 9.85 4.65
C LEU A 63 0.71 9.65 5.89
N TYR A 64 1.66 10.54 6.11
CA TYR A 64 2.41 10.61 7.34
C TYR A 64 1.60 11.33 8.39
N VAL A 65 1.51 10.75 9.58
CA VAL A 65 0.90 11.36 10.77
C VAL A 65 1.94 11.37 11.87
N ARG A 66 2.28 12.55 12.38
CA ARG A 66 3.33 12.76 13.38
C ARG A 66 2.79 13.53 14.58
N GLY A 67 3.26 13.17 15.76
CA GLY A 67 2.94 13.86 17.00
C GLY A 67 2.63 12.89 18.15
N PRO A 68 2.70 13.37 19.40
CA PRO A 68 2.54 12.51 20.57
C PRO A 68 1.17 11.87 20.70
N GLN A 69 0.16 12.36 19.96
CA GLN A 69 -1.21 11.85 20.01
C GLN A 69 -1.61 11.05 18.75
N VAL A 70 -0.64 10.56 17.96
CA VAL A 70 -0.91 9.71 16.76
C VAL A 70 -1.81 8.53 17.11
N LYS A 71 -1.50 7.79 18.17
CA LYS A 71 -2.29 6.64 18.59
C LYS A 71 -3.73 7.02 18.95
N ALA A 72 -3.91 8.13 19.65
CA ALA A 72 -5.24 8.63 20.02
C ALA A 72 -6.06 8.99 18.76
N LEU A 73 -5.43 9.58 17.73
CA LEU A 73 -6.09 9.83 16.46
C LEU A 73 -6.52 8.52 15.79
N LEU A 74 -5.63 7.51 15.72
CA LEU A 74 -5.94 6.22 15.10
C LEU A 74 -7.08 5.49 15.82
N GLU A 75 -7.11 5.54 17.15
CA GLU A 75 -8.20 4.99 17.96
C GLU A 75 -9.53 5.76 17.78
N ARG A 76 -9.46 7.06 17.53
CA ARG A 76 -10.63 7.89 17.26
C ARG A 76 -11.30 7.57 15.91
N VAL A 77 -10.50 7.34 14.87
CA VAL A 77 -11.00 7.18 13.48
C VAL A 77 -11.22 5.72 13.09
N GLY A 78 -10.57 4.79 13.79
CA GLY A 78 -10.63 3.36 13.51
C GLY A 78 -11.78 2.67 14.22
N VAL A 79 -12.46 1.75 13.53
CA VAL A 79 -13.45 0.86 14.16
C VAL A 79 -12.79 -0.32 14.90
N ASN A 80 -11.51 -0.55 14.65
CA ASN A 80 -10.71 -1.59 15.29
C ASN A 80 -9.70 -0.99 16.27
N SER A 81 -9.38 -1.73 17.33
CA SER A 81 -8.50 -1.28 18.40
C SER A 81 -7.04 -1.12 17.95
N PHE A 82 -6.39 -0.05 18.38
CA PHE A 82 -4.96 0.22 18.20
C PHE A 82 -4.14 -0.01 19.48
N ALA A 83 -4.70 -0.62 20.51
CA ALA A 83 -4.05 -0.84 21.81
C ALA A 83 -2.67 -1.50 21.71
N THR A 84 -2.50 -2.46 20.79
CA THR A 84 -1.24 -3.20 20.60
C THR A 84 -0.37 -2.68 19.44
N TRP A 85 -0.79 -1.59 18.78
CA TRP A 85 -0.02 -0.92 17.73
C TRP A 85 1.07 -0.04 18.34
N GLY A 86 2.19 0.09 17.64
CA GLY A 86 3.33 0.91 18.01
C GLY A 86 4.47 0.73 17.02
N ARG A 87 5.66 1.18 17.41
CA ARG A 87 6.86 1.10 16.58
C ARG A 87 7.11 -0.33 16.05
N ASN A 88 7.50 -0.42 14.78
CA ASN A 88 7.79 -1.67 14.07
C ASN A 88 6.62 -2.66 13.98
N LYS A 89 5.39 -2.15 14.09
CA LYS A 89 4.17 -2.94 13.85
C LYS A 89 3.29 -2.26 12.83
N ALA A 90 2.75 -3.05 11.91
CA ALA A 90 1.68 -2.59 11.06
C ALA A 90 0.32 -3.05 11.60
N LYS A 91 -0.72 -2.35 11.18
CA LYS A 91 -2.11 -2.71 11.48
C LYS A 91 -3.04 -2.18 10.39
N GLN A 92 -4.05 -2.94 10.06
CA GLN A 92 -5.14 -2.43 9.23
C GLN A 92 -5.96 -1.42 10.02
N LEU A 93 -6.25 -0.28 9.41
CA LEU A 93 -7.17 0.72 9.90
C LEU A 93 -8.40 0.70 9.02
N VAL A 94 -9.56 0.46 9.59
CA VAL A 94 -10.85 0.55 8.91
C VAL A 94 -11.59 1.78 9.44
N CYS A 95 -11.98 2.68 8.54
CA CYS A 95 -12.70 3.91 8.88
C CYS A 95 -14.15 3.85 8.40
N CYS A 96 -15.05 4.34 9.24
CA CYS A 96 -16.46 4.55 8.92
C CYS A 96 -16.84 6.03 9.10
N ASN A 97 -17.90 6.45 8.41
CA ASN A 97 -18.53 7.73 8.66
C ASN A 97 -19.43 7.65 9.92
N PRO A 98 -20.00 8.78 10.41
CA PRO A 98 -20.89 8.78 11.57
C PRO A 98 -22.14 7.88 11.44
N ASP A 99 -22.58 7.60 10.22
CA ASP A 99 -23.72 6.72 9.94
C ASP A 99 -23.34 5.23 9.90
N GLY A 100 -22.06 4.91 10.13
CA GLY A 100 -21.53 3.54 10.12
C GLY A 100 -21.18 3.00 8.73
N HIS A 101 -21.25 3.81 7.67
CA HIS A 101 -20.83 3.39 6.35
C HIS A 101 -19.31 3.38 6.24
N VAL A 102 -18.75 2.30 5.68
CA VAL A 102 -17.31 2.15 5.48
C VAL A 102 -16.80 3.17 4.46
N ILE A 103 -15.84 4.00 4.87
CA ILE A 103 -15.10 4.90 3.98
C ILE A 103 -14.03 4.12 3.23
N GLY A 104 -13.41 3.17 3.90
CA GLY A 104 -12.39 2.28 3.37
C GLY A 104 -11.42 1.83 4.45
N ASP A 105 -10.32 1.22 3.99
CA ASP A 105 -9.25 0.74 4.84
C ASP A 105 -7.87 1.12 4.29
N VAL A 106 -6.88 1.15 5.18
CA VAL A 106 -5.46 1.36 4.88
C VAL A 106 -4.62 0.50 5.81
N ILE A 107 -3.37 0.26 5.44
CA ILE A 107 -2.38 -0.29 6.35
C ILE A 107 -1.64 0.86 7.02
N VAL A 108 -1.54 0.80 8.34
CA VAL A 108 -0.83 1.77 9.18
C VAL A 108 0.47 1.16 9.64
N PHE A 109 1.59 1.74 9.21
CA PHE A 109 2.93 1.38 9.63
C PHE A 109 3.33 2.23 10.83
N GLY A 110 3.72 1.63 11.94
CA GLY A 110 4.32 2.30 13.07
C GLY A 110 5.80 2.53 12.81
N LEU A 111 6.14 3.69 12.28
CA LEU A 111 7.54 4.02 11.96
C LEU A 111 8.32 4.31 13.25
N GLU A 112 7.74 5.14 14.13
CA GLU A 112 8.22 5.44 15.47
C GLU A 112 7.04 5.45 16.46
N GLU A 113 7.28 5.71 17.74
CA GLU A 113 6.20 5.76 18.74
C GLU A 113 5.20 6.91 18.48
N ASP A 114 5.70 7.97 17.86
CA ASP A 114 4.97 9.20 17.54
C ASP A 114 4.84 9.43 16.01
N GLU A 115 5.14 8.43 15.19
CA GLU A 115 5.03 8.53 13.74
C GLU A 115 4.37 7.30 13.13
N ALA A 116 3.28 7.53 12.41
CA ALA A 116 2.57 6.56 11.60
C ALA A 116 2.65 6.92 10.12
N LEU A 117 2.76 5.89 9.27
CA LEU A 117 2.60 6.00 7.83
C LEU A 117 1.38 5.19 7.41
N LEU A 118 0.37 5.86 6.90
CA LEU A 118 -0.85 5.26 6.37
C LEU A 118 -0.71 5.07 4.87
N ILE A 119 -0.92 3.86 4.40
CA ILE A 119 -0.75 3.48 3.00
C ILE A 119 -2.06 2.94 2.46
N GLY A 120 -2.65 3.66 1.50
CA GLY A 120 -3.90 3.23 0.95
C GLY A 120 -4.51 4.18 -0.08
N ARG A 121 -5.82 4.09 -0.23
CA ARG A 121 -6.55 4.93 -1.17
C ARG A 121 -6.84 6.31 -0.59
N PRO A 122 -6.89 7.37 -1.44
CA PRO A 122 -7.10 8.75 -1.01
C PRO A 122 -8.29 8.98 -0.05
N PRO A 123 -9.47 8.34 -0.22
CA PRO A 123 -10.61 8.62 0.66
C PRO A 123 -10.31 8.43 2.15
N VAL A 124 -9.60 7.36 2.53
CA VAL A 124 -9.26 7.12 3.94
C VAL A 124 -8.17 8.08 4.42
N CYS A 125 -7.13 8.30 3.58
CA CYS A 125 -6.08 9.26 3.93
C CYS A 125 -6.66 10.66 4.15
N ASN A 126 -7.56 11.11 3.26
CA ASN A 126 -8.25 12.39 3.39
C ASN A 126 -9.13 12.45 4.65
N TRP A 127 -9.83 11.36 4.97
CA TRP A 127 -10.65 11.29 6.18
C TRP A 127 -9.81 11.41 7.45
N VAL A 128 -8.69 10.70 7.52
CA VAL A 128 -7.78 10.75 8.67
C VAL A 128 -7.16 12.15 8.80
N ALA A 129 -6.70 12.75 7.70
CA ALA A 129 -6.14 14.11 7.72
C ALA A 129 -7.18 15.13 8.17
N TYR A 130 -8.40 15.05 7.68
CA TYR A 130 -9.50 15.89 8.13
C TYR A 130 -9.80 15.73 9.64
N GLN A 131 -9.83 14.47 10.11
CA GLN A 131 -10.05 14.21 11.54
C GLN A 131 -8.88 14.70 12.39
N ALA A 132 -7.65 14.64 11.90
CA ALA A 132 -6.49 15.22 12.57
C ALA A 132 -6.68 16.74 12.75
N GLU A 133 -7.10 17.45 11.69
CA GLU A 133 -7.30 18.89 11.71
C GLU A 133 -8.38 19.32 12.71
N ILE A 134 -9.53 18.62 12.74
CA ILE A 134 -10.67 19.03 13.57
C ILE A 134 -10.66 18.44 14.98
N SER A 135 -9.76 17.52 15.30
CA SER A 135 -9.75 16.80 16.58
C SER A 135 -9.23 17.63 17.76
N GLY A 136 -8.38 18.62 17.47
CA GLY A 136 -7.59 19.32 18.48
C GLY A 136 -6.46 18.49 19.09
N LEU A 137 -6.17 17.31 18.54
CA LEU A 137 -5.07 16.47 18.96
C LEU A 137 -3.74 17.06 18.48
N ASP A 138 -2.68 16.88 19.27
CA ASP A 138 -1.32 17.29 18.91
C ASP A 138 -0.72 16.30 17.90
N VAL A 139 -1.11 16.47 16.65
CA VAL A 139 -0.64 15.73 15.49
C VAL A 139 -0.54 16.62 14.26
N THR A 140 0.36 16.27 13.36
CA THR A 140 0.53 16.89 12.03
C THR A 140 0.38 15.84 10.96
N THR A 141 -0.02 16.24 9.76
CA THR A 141 -0.19 15.33 8.61
C THR A 141 0.59 15.84 7.41
N GLU A 142 1.15 14.91 6.64
CA GLU A 142 1.88 15.20 5.40
C GLU A 142 1.56 14.13 4.35
N PHE A 143 1.12 14.57 3.17
CA PHE A 143 0.81 13.68 2.06
C PHE A 143 2.02 13.43 1.15
N ASP A 144 2.18 12.17 0.72
CA ASP A 144 2.84 11.79 -0.53
C ASP A 144 1.79 11.17 -1.46
N ILE A 145 1.26 12.00 -2.34
CA ILE A 145 0.10 11.67 -3.19
C ILE A 145 0.54 10.70 -4.29
N ARG A 146 -0.26 9.67 -4.54
CA ARG A 146 -0.01 8.67 -5.58
C ARG A 146 0.16 9.29 -6.97
N SER A 147 0.93 8.64 -7.82
CA SER A 147 1.36 9.20 -9.11
C SER A 147 0.22 9.50 -10.08
N LEU A 148 -0.93 8.84 -9.96
CA LEU A 148 -2.10 9.14 -10.78
C LEU A 148 -2.60 10.58 -10.62
N GLU A 149 -2.51 11.12 -9.41
CA GLU A 149 -2.99 12.47 -9.07
C GLU A 149 -1.83 13.47 -8.96
N ASN A 150 -0.60 12.99 -9.05
CA ASN A 150 0.60 13.79 -8.96
C ASN A 150 1.73 13.24 -9.86
N PRO A 151 1.52 13.20 -11.19
CA PRO A 151 2.42 12.51 -12.11
C PRO A 151 3.81 13.16 -12.21
N ASP A 152 3.91 14.46 -11.94
CA ASP A 152 5.13 15.25 -12.15
C ASP A 152 6.06 15.26 -10.94
N LYS A 153 5.64 14.70 -9.81
CA LYS A 153 6.45 14.66 -8.60
C LYS A 153 6.96 13.24 -8.31
N PRO A 154 8.25 13.08 -7.97
CA PRO A 154 8.76 11.81 -7.51
C PRO A 154 8.09 11.42 -6.20
N ARG A 155 7.96 10.11 -5.97
CA ARG A 155 7.54 9.58 -4.68
C ARG A 155 8.65 9.81 -3.65
N LYS A 156 8.28 9.84 -2.37
CA LYS A 156 9.27 9.88 -1.28
C LYS A 156 9.94 8.52 -1.09
N LEU A 157 9.15 7.44 -1.25
CA LEU A 157 9.58 6.07 -1.04
C LEU A 157 9.42 5.24 -2.32
N TYR A 158 10.40 4.35 -2.59
CA TYR A 158 10.11 3.16 -3.36
C TYR A 158 9.41 2.15 -2.45
N ARG A 159 8.59 1.29 -3.05
CA ARG A 159 7.93 0.18 -2.37
C ARG A 159 7.86 -1.01 -3.30
N TYR A 160 8.47 -2.10 -2.88
CA TYR A 160 8.45 -3.37 -3.58
C TYR A 160 7.88 -4.44 -2.69
N GLU A 161 7.24 -5.43 -3.27
CA GLU A 161 6.77 -6.60 -2.55
C GLU A 161 7.28 -7.85 -3.25
N VAL A 162 7.99 -8.70 -2.52
CA VAL A 162 8.48 -10.00 -2.99
C VAL A 162 7.58 -11.07 -2.38
N GLN A 163 6.86 -11.80 -3.25
CA GLN A 163 5.86 -12.78 -2.84
C GLN A 163 6.03 -14.11 -3.55
N GLY A 164 5.79 -15.19 -2.85
CA GLY A 164 5.80 -16.55 -3.39
C GLY A 164 6.52 -17.55 -2.49
N PRO A 165 6.46 -18.85 -2.82
CA PRO A 165 7.05 -19.90 -1.97
C PRO A 165 8.58 -19.75 -1.81
N ARG A 166 9.27 -19.12 -2.76
CA ARG A 166 10.72 -18.87 -2.70
C ARG A 166 11.09 -17.43 -2.30
N ALA A 167 10.12 -16.60 -1.93
CA ALA A 167 10.38 -15.19 -1.63
C ALA A 167 11.41 -14.99 -0.50
N LEU A 168 11.25 -15.73 0.61
CA LEU A 168 12.18 -15.60 1.75
C LEU A 168 13.56 -16.19 1.45
N GLU A 169 13.65 -17.23 0.62
CA GLU A 169 14.93 -17.78 0.12
C GLU A 169 15.69 -16.71 -0.65
N ILE A 170 15.06 -16.11 -1.65
CA ILE A 170 15.65 -15.05 -2.48
C ILE A 170 16.06 -13.84 -1.63
N LEU A 171 15.18 -13.42 -0.73
CA LEU A 171 15.47 -12.29 0.16
C LEU A 171 16.63 -12.59 1.12
N SER A 172 16.79 -13.86 1.54
CA SER A 172 17.92 -14.27 2.35
C SER A 172 19.25 -14.23 1.58
N GLU A 173 19.23 -14.58 0.28
CA GLU A 173 20.40 -14.55 -0.58
C GLU A 173 20.90 -13.13 -0.88
N VAL A 174 19.97 -12.16 -1.02
CA VAL A 174 20.34 -10.76 -1.33
C VAL A 174 20.50 -9.90 -0.09
N ASN A 175 20.18 -10.40 1.10
CA ASN A 175 20.28 -9.69 2.35
C ASN A 175 21.73 -9.66 2.86
N GLU A 176 22.31 -8.49 2.86
CA GLU A 176 23.68 -8.23 3.34
C GLU A 176 23.74 -7.96 4.86
N GLY A 177 22.60 -7.78 5.52
CA GLY A 177 22.53 -7.52 6.97
C GLY A 177 21.13 -7.22 7.49
N GLY A 178 20.92 -7.55 8.75
CA GLY A 178 19.64 -7.44 9.44
C GLY A 178 18.79 -8.73 9.36
N PRO A 179 17.92 -8.97 10.34
CA PRO A 179 17.08 -10.17 10.37
C PRO A 179 15.88 -10.05 9.43
N LEU A 180 15.58 -11.10 8.67
CA LEU A 180 14.32 -11.20 7.96
C LEU A 180 13.17 -11.35 8.97
N THR A 181 12.23 -10.41 8.95
CA THR A 181 11.04 -10.45 9.80
C THR A 181 10.00 -11.37 9.17
N THR A 182 9.59 -12.41 9.85
CA THR A 182 8.62 -13.40 9.34
C THR A 182 7.26 -13.36 10.06
N LYS A 183 7.17 -12.64 11.17
CA LYS A 183 5.90 -12.50 11.90
C LYS A 183 4.99 -11.49 11.19
N PHE A 184 3.79 -11.94 10.85
CA PHE A 184 2.79 -11.13 10.15
C PHE A 184 2.60 -9.74 10.79
N PHE A 185 2.60 -8.71 9.96
CA PHE A 185 2.50 -7.30 10.32
C PHE A 185 3.56 -6.78 11.30
N ASN A 186 4.68 -7.50 11.44
CA ASN A 186 5.88 -6.95 12.06
C ASN A 186 6.81 -6.39 10.99
N MET A 187 7.46 -5.30 11.37
CA MET A 187 8.41 -4.59 10.53
C MET A 187 9.85 -4.84 11.00
N GLY A 188 10.79 -4.74 10.09
CA GLY A 188 12.20 -4.88 10.33
C GLY A 188 13.03 -3.97 9.41
N GLU A 189 14.32 -4.20 9.41
CA GLU A 189 15.28 -3.55 8.53
C GLU A 189 16.28 -4.59 8.03
N ILE A 190 16.58 -4.54 6.75
CA ILE A 190 17.59 -5.36 6.07
C ILE A 190 18.50 -4.45 5.25
N THR A 191 19.58 -5.00 4.72
CA THR A 191 20.49 -4.29 3.80
C THR A 191 20.49 -5.03 2.47
N ILE A 192 20.22 -4.33 1.36
CA ILE A 192 20.27 -4.85 -0.01
C ILE A 192 21.07 -3.87 -0.86
N ALA A 193 22.05 -4.36 -1.63
CA ALA A 193 22.91 -3.56 -2.49
C ALA A 193 23.57 -2.37 -1.75
N GLY A 194 23.95 -2.57 -0.50
CA GLY A 194 24.56 -1.55 0.36
C GLY A 194 23.59 -0.52 0.95
N HIS A 195 22.28 -0.60 0.64
CA HIS A 195 21.26 0.32 1.11
C HIS A 195 20.38 -0.32 2.20
N LYS A 196 20.07 0.47 3.22
CA LYS A 196 19.12 0.04 4.25
C LYS A 196 17.69 0.12 3.72
N ALA A 197 16.96 -0.98 3.85
CA ALA A 197 15.57 -1.10 3.47
C ALA A 197 14.72 -1.51 4.67
N ARG A 198 13.62 -0.83 4.90
CA ARG A 198 12.60 -1.24 5.87
C ARG A 198 11.79 -2.39 5.26
N THR A 199 11.32 -3.29 6.11
CA THR A 199 10.52 -4.44 5.68
C THR A 199 9.26 -4.56 6.51
N LEU A 200 8.21 -5.09 5.88
CA LEU A 200 7.00 -5.54 6.53
C LEU A 200 6.73 -6.99 6.14
N SER A 201 6.56 -7.86 7.13
CA SER A 201 6.06 -9.20 6.88
C SER A 201 4.57 -9.14 6.56
N HIS A 202 4.28 -9.20 5.27
CA HIS A 202 2.93 -9.12 4.72
C HIS A 202 2.79 -10.16 3.62
N GLY A 203 1.70 -10.93 3.65
CA GLY A 203 1.44 -11.95 2.64
C GLY A 203 0.22 -11.60 1.81
N MET A 204 0.36 -11.64 0.50
CA MET A 204 -0.77 -11.52 -0.42
C MET A 204 -1.17 -12.89 -0.97
N GLY A 205 -2.48 -13.11 -1.11
CA GLY A 205 -2.99 -14.36 -1.70
C GLY A 205 -2.57 -15.64 -1.00
N GLY A 206 -2.22 -15.58 0.31
CA GLY A 206 -1.75 -16.73 1.08
C GLY A 206 -0.28 -17.10 0.84
N ALA A 207 0.45 -16.33 0.01
CA ALA A 207 1.89 -16.55 -0.19
C ALA A 207 2.72 -15.85 0.89
N GLN A 208 3.90 -16.39 1.16
CA GLN A 208 4.89 -15.75 2.03
C GLN A 208 5.61 -14.64 1.28
N GLY A 209 6.03 -13.60 2.00
CA GLY A 209 6.83 -12.54 1.42
C GLY A 209 7.05 -11.37 2.35
N LEU A 210 7.77 -10.39 1.81
CA LEU A 210 8.03 -9.11 2.48
C LEU A 210 7.71 -7.96 1.53
N GLU A 211 7.08 -6.94 2.07
CA GLU A 211 7.08 -5.61 1.50
C GLU A 211 8.38 -4.91 1.93
N ILE A 212 9.05 -4.25 0.98
CA ILE A 212 10.35 -3.62 1.17
C ILE A 212 10.23 -2.17 0.72
N TRP A 213 10.73 -1.23 1.50
CA TRP A 213 10.73 0.19 1.11
C TRP A 213 11.92 0.95 1.66
N GLY A 214 12.25 2.03 0.99
CA GLY A 214 13.31 2.95 1.33
C GLY A 214 13.18 4.26 0.54
N PRO A 215 14.16 5.17 0.63
CA PRO A 215 14.18 6.41 -0.14
C PRO A 215 14.03 6.14 -1.64
N TYR A 216 13.12 6.86 -2.30
CA TYR A 216 12.79 6.60 -3.72
C TYR A 216 14.00 6.59 -4.65
N ALA A 217 15.01 7.43 -4.37
CA ALA A 217 16.22 7.51 -5.18
C ALA A 217 17.06 6.22 -5.18
N GLU A 218 16.91 5.38 -4.13
CA GLU A 218 17.66 4.14 -3.95
C GLU A 218 16.95 2.91 -4.57
N GLY A 219 15.70 3.06 -4.99
CA GLY A 219 14.88 1.95 -5.47
C GLY A 219 15.31 1.35 -6.81
N LYS A 220 16.34 1.88 -7.45
CA LYS A 220 16.91 1.34 -8.70
C LYS A 220 18.23 0.59 -8.50
N ALA A 221 18.79 0.66 -7.31
CA ALA A 221 19.97 -0.11 -6.92
C ALA A 221 19.58 -1.57 -6.65
#